data_02bb4fbff2ded741fb12d8a77311790b
#
_entry.id   02bb4fbff2ded741fb12d8a77311790b
#
_cell.length_a   1.000
_cell.length_b   1.000
_cell.length_c   1.000
_cell.angle_alpha   90.00
_cell.angle_beta   90.00
_cell.angle_gamma   90.00
#
_symmetry.space_group_name_H-M   'P 1'
#
loop_
_entity.id
_entity.type
_entity.pdbx_description
1 polymer ?
#
loop_
_entity_poly.entity_id
_entity_poly.type
_entity_poly.pdbx_seq_one_letter_code
_entity_poly.pdbx_strand_id
1 'polypeptide(L)'
;MLEFSDRIASDEFAQLARHPDSPNAFTRCRKLPLPALIASRLSMRGQSQQVMLDAFFGSVCGADGLHRGITDRGFARARNCLHAPALTPLNDFVVQRAEAAGIVQRWRGLRVVAADGSVLMPAVRASHLSRSAASADQRLFALFLPGAELTLHAAVYGAEGAERQMLVEALDLLGPDDVLVLDRGYPAAWLVALLGERGIRFCMRCDNDSGCPARVRLPTGCGLCPECRCGRCRPSTPPS
;
A
#
# COMPACT_ATOMS: atom_id res chain seq x y z
N MET A 1 19.06 7.79 -2.77
CA MET A 1 19.37 6.33 -2.81
C MET A 1 20.35 5.90 -1.71
N LEU A 2 21.40 6.65 -1.41
CA LEU A 2 22.36 6.29 -0.35
C LEU A 2 21.67 6.11 1.00
N GLU A 3 20.81 7.03 1.44
CA GLU A 3 20.11 6.98 2.73
C GLU A 3 19.20 5.74 2.92
N PHE A 4 18.54 5.26 1.85
CA PHE A 4 17.76 4.03 1.93
C PHE A 4 18.66 2.80 2.09
N SER A 5 19.76 2.75 1.37
CA SER A 5 20.76 1.69 1.49
C SER A 5 21.39 1.65 2.88
N ASP A 6 21.68 2.81 3.45
CA ASP A 6 22.21 2.93 4.80
C ASP A 6 21.17 2.48 5.84
N ARG A 7 19.90 2.83 5.64
CA ARG A 7 18.81 2.39 6.52
C ARG A 7 18.65 0.87 6.56
N ILE A 8 18.59 0.20 5.40
CA ILE A 8 18.46 -1.27 5.35
C ILE A 8 19.72 -2.01 5.81
N ALA A 9 20.85 -1.35 5.84
CA ALA A 9 22.12 -1.89 6.34
C ALA A 9 22.34 -1.62 7.84
N SER A 10 21.50 -0.81 8.49
CA SER A 10 21.66 -0.43 9.89
C SER A 10 21.38 -1.60 10.84
N ASP A 11 22.08 -1.61 11.98
CA ASP A 11 21.84 -2.57 13.06
C ASP A 11 20.43 -2.44 13.65
N GLU A 12 19.90 -1.21 13.72
CA GLU A 12 18.54 -0.92 14.15
C GLU A 12 17.51 -1.65 13.28
N PHE A 13 17.61 -1.50 11.96
CA PHE A 13 16.72 -2.19 11.03
C PHE A 13 16.92 -3.71 11.10
N ALA A 14 18.15 -4.17 11.22
CA ALA A 14 18.44 -5.61 11.36
C ALA A 14 17.80 -6.23 12.61
N GLN A 15 17.70 -5.48 13.70
CA GLN A 15 16.99 -5.93 14.91
C GLN A 15 15.47 -6.02 14.69
N LEU A 16 14.87 -5.01 14.11
CA LEU A 16 13.44 -4.97 13.78
C LEU A 16 13.04 -6.06 12.76
N ALA A 17 13.94 -6.36 11.82
CA ALA A 17 13.70 -7.31 10.75
C ALA A 17 13.79 -8.78 11.15
N ARG A 18 14.23 -9.10 12.35
CA ARG A 18 14.31 -10.48 12.83
C ARG A 18 12.96 -10.99 13.29
N HIS A 19 12.52 -12.10 12.71
CA HIS A 19 11.31 -12.75 13.16
C HIS A 19 11.49 -13.24 14.61
N PRO A 20 10.49 -13.11 15.49
CA PRO A 20 10.58 -13.56 16.90
C PRO A 20 11.05 -15.02 17.04
N ASP A 21 10.58 -15.91 16.17
CA ASP A 21 10.98 -17.32 16.15
C ASP A 21 12.40 -17.55 15.59
N SER A 22 13.07 -16.49 15.13
CA SER A 22 14.40 -16.54 14.54
C SER A 22 15.28 -15.39 15.01
N PRO A 23 15.51 -15.22 16.33
CA PRO A 23 16.16 -14.06 16.91
C PRO A 23 17.64 -13.90 16.47
N ASN A 24 18.27 -14.97 16.04
CA ASN A 24 19.64 -14.98 15.54
C ASN A 24 19.72 -14.85 13.99
N ALA A 25 18.60 -14.54 13.32
CA ALA A 25 18.62 -14.31 11.89
C ALA A 25 19.45 -13.08 11.54
N PHE A 26 20.09 -13.10 10.38
CA PHE A 26 20.86 -11.97 9.83
C PHE A 26 22.05 -11.49 10.67
N THR A 27 22.48 -12.26 11.69
CA THR A 27 23.65 -11.91 12.54
C THR A 27 24.98 -12.33 11.93
N ARG A 28 24.98 -13.22 10.95
CA ARG A 28 26.20 -13.74 10.33
C ARG A 28 26.28 -13.27 8.89
N CYS A 29 27.49 -12.95 8.42
CA CYS A 29 27.74 -12.71 7.02
C CYS A 29 27.51 -14.01 6.21
N ARG A 30 26.40 -14.05 5.47
CA ARG A 30 26.02 -15.17 4.62
C ARG A 30 25.90 -14.70 3.18
N LYS A 31 25.73 -15.65 2.22
CA LYS A 31 25.54 -15.34 0.80
C LYS A 31 24.34 -14.43 0.53
N LEU A 32 23.34 -14.41 1.44
CA LEU A 32 22.17 -13.51 1.36
C LEU A 32 22.08 -12.70 2.67
N PRO A 33 22.77 -11.57 2.79
CA PRO A 33 22.60 -10.63 3.91
C PRO A 33 21.23 -9.93 3.81
N LEU A 34 20.76 -9.35 4.92
CA LEU A 34 19.47 -8.67 4.99
C LEU A 34 19.28 -7.58 3.93
N PRO A 35 20.25 -6.66 3.68
CA PRO A 35 20.10 -5.67 2.62
C PRO A 35 19.90 -6.28 1.24
N ALA A 36 20.61 -7.35 0.91
CA ALA A 36 20.44 -8.05 -0.37
C ALA A 36 19.09 -8.77 -0.47
N LEU A 37 18.57 -9.33 0.63
CA LEU A 37 17.23 -9.90 0.69
C LEU A 37 16.17 -8.82 0.39
N ILE A 38 16.24 -7.66 1.04
CA ILE A 38 15.30 -6.55 0.81
C ILE A 38 15.41 -6.04 -0.61
N ALA A 39 16.62 -5.72 -1.09
CA ALA A 39 16.85 -5.20 -2.44
C ALA A 39 16.37 -6.18 -3.52
N SER A 40 16.64 -7.47 -3.36
CA SER A 40 16.16 -8.49 -4.31
C SER A 40 14.64 -8.58 -4.32
N ARG A 41 13.96 -8.44 -3.17
CA ARG A 41 12.50 -8.42 -3.09
C ARG A 41 11.89 -7.21 -3.80
N LEU A 42 12.49 -6.04 -3.67
CA LEU A 42 12.02 -4.81 -4.33
C LEU A 42 12.23 -4.85 -5.85
N SER A 43 13.21 -5.62 -6.34
CA SER A 43 13.50 -5.75 -7.77
C SER A 43 12.73 -6.88 -8.47
N MET A 44 12.00 -7.75 -7.73
CA MET A 44 11.27 -8.88 -8.30
C MET A 44 10.03 -8.44 -9.09
N ARG A 45 9.91 -8.90 -10.36
CA ARG A 45 8.82 -8.55 -11.27
C ARG A 45 8.34 -9.81 -12.03
N GLY A 46 7.25 -10.41 -11.59
CA GLY A 46 6.39 -11.31 -12.40
C GLY A 46 6.99 -12.57 -13.06
N GLN A 47 8.28 -12.85 -12.89
CA GLN A 47 8.96 -14.03 -13.43
C GLN A 47 9.14 -15.13 -12.36
N SER A 48 9.69 -16.29 -12.74
CA SER A 48 10.02 -17.31 -11.75
C SER A 48 11.06 -16.81 -10.75
N GLN A 49 10.88 -17.13 -9.48
CA GLN A 49 11.72 -16.62 -8.39
C GLN A 49 13.21 -16.89 -8.62
N GLN A 50 13.58 -18.08 -9.13
CA GLN A 50 14.98 -18.43 -9.37
C GLN A 50 15.60 -17.57 -10.49
N VAL A 51 14.87 -17.34 -11.57
CA VAL A 51 15.35 -16.48 -12.68
C VAL A 51 15.60 -15.06 -12.20
N MET A 52 14.68 -14.51 -11.38
CA MET A 52 14.84 -13.16 -10.82
C MET A 52 16.02 -13.06 -9.86
N LEU A 53 16.27 -14.11 -9.05
CA LEU A 53 17.43 -14.16 -8.17
C LEU A 53 18.73 -14.23 -8.95
N ASP A 54 18.79 -15.09 -9.98
CA ASP A 54 19.99 -15.25 -10.80
C ASP A 54 20.29 -13.94 -11.57
N ALA A 55 19.28 -13.23 -12.06
CA ALA A 55 19.44 -11.93 -12.70
C ALA A 55 19.90 -10.85 -11.71
N PHE A 56 19.28 -10.76 -10.53
CA PHE A 56 19.66 -9.80 -9.49
C PHE A 56 21.10 -9.98 -9.06
N PHE A 57 21.53 -11.21 -8.75
CA PHE A 57 22.90 -11.46 -8.32
C PHE A 57 23.91 -11.33 -9.47
N GLY A 58 23.51 -11.65 -10.72
CA GLY A 58 24.30 -11.36 -11.90
C GLY A 58 24.63 -9.86 -12.01
N SER A 59 23.59 -9.02 -11.89
CA SER A 59 23.75 -7.57 -11.91
C SER A 59 24.61 -7.04 -10.76
N VAL A 60 24.43 -7.52 -9.53
CA VAL A 60 25.20 -7.08 -8.35
C VAL A 60 26.66 -7.53 -8.43
N CYS A 61 26.94 -8.71 -8.98
CA CYS A 61 28.29 -9.25 -9.12
C CYS A 61 29.01 -8.77 -10.37
N GLY A 62 28.37 -7.96 -11.22
CA GLY A 62 28.95 -7.53 -12.50
C GLY A 62 29.21 -8.68 -13.48
N ALA A 63 28.45 -9.78 -13.37
CA ALA A 63 28.56 -10.92 -14.24
C ALA A 63 27.80 -10.71 -15.55
N ASP A 64 28.39 -11.08 -16.67
CA ASP A 64 27.73 -11.09 -17.97
C ASP A 64 26.73 -12.26 -18.02
N GLY A 65 25.50 -12.03 -17.53
CA GLY A 65 24.42 -13.00 -17.55
C GLY A 65 23.89 -13.43 -16.17
N LEU A 66 23.21 -14.56 -16.14
CA LEU A 66 22.58 -15.09 -14.93
C LEU A 66 23.64 -15.70 -13.99
N HIS A 67 23.66 -15.25 -12.74
CA HIS A 67 24.55 -15.75 -11.71
C HIS A 67 23.80 -16.44 -10.59
N ARG A 68 24.01 -17.77 -10.44
CA ARG A 68 23.39 -18.54 -9.37
C ARG A 68 24.11 -18.39 -8.03
N GLY A 69 23.94 -17.24 -7.39
CA GLY A 69 24.46 -16.99 -6.05
C GLY A 69 23.65 -17.69 -4.95
N ILE A 70 22.32 -17.69 -5.11
CA ILE A 70 21.34 -18.17 -4.12
C ILE A 70 20.28 -19.03 -4.80
N THR A 71 19.87 -20.12 -4.14
CA THR A 71 18.74 -20.93 -4.58
C THR A 71 17.41 -20.35 -4.06
N ASP A 72 16.30 -20.63 -4.78
CA ASP A 72 14.95 -20.26 -4.36
C ASP A 72 14.61 -20.79 -2.95
N ARG A 73 15.05 -22.03 -2.62
CA ARG A 73 14.89 -22.60 -1.28
C ARG A 73 15.68 -21.83 -0.21
N GLY A 74 16.92 -21.41 -0.52
CA GLY A 74 17.73 -20.58 0.37
C GLY A 74 17.10 -19.21 0.61
N PHE A 75 16.57 -18.61 -0.46
CA PHE A 75 15.85 -17.37 -0.42
C PHE A 75 14.55 -17.48 0.41
N ALA A 76 13.73 -18.52 0.16
CA ALA A 76 12.50 -18.75 0.93
C ALA A 76 12.78 -18.92 2.43
N ARG A 77 13.85 -19.63 2.79
CA ARG A 77 14.27 -19.76 4.19
C ARG A 77 14.66 -18.40 4.80
N ALA A 78 15.42 -17.58 4.09
CA ALA A 78 15.78 -16.24 4.56
C ALA A 78 14.56 -15.34 4.73
N ARG A 79 13.63 -15.38 3.75
CA ARG A 79 12.38 -14.64 3.81
C ARG A 79 11.51 -15.03 5.01
N ASN A 80 11.44 -16.30 5.37
CA ASN A 80 10.68 -16.76 6.54
C ASN A 80 11.29 -16.30 7.89
N CYS A 81 12.56 -15.86 7.88
CA CYS A 81 13.18 -15.24 9.04
C CYS A 81 12.97 -13.72 9.12
N LEU A 82 12.33 -13.14 8.11
CA LEU A 82 12.04 -11.71 8.05
C LEU A 82 10.74 -11.40 8.81
N HIS A 83 10.80 -10.50 9.76
CA HIS A 83 9.63 -9.96 10.44
C HIS A 83 8.94 -8.92 9.56
N ALA A 84 7.83 -9.28 8.94
CA ALA A 84 7.14 -8.42 7.96
C ALA A 84 6.78 -7.01 8.51
N PRO A 85 6.36 -6.83 9.79
CA PRO A 85 6.10 -5.51 10.36
C PRO A 85 7.28 -4.53 10.32
N ALA A 86 8.53 -5.01 10.21
CA ALA A 86 9.70 -4.16 10.04
C ALA A 86 9.70 -3.38 8.71
N LEU A 87 8.91 -3.81 7.73
CA LEU A 87 8.80 -3.12 6.45
C LEU A 87 7.96 -1.83 6.55
N THR A 88 7.07 -1.71 7.53
CA THR A 88 6.24 -0.51 7.72
C THR A 88 7.09 0.73 7.98
N PRO A 89 7.98 0.78 9.00
CA PRO A 89 8.82 1.96 9.23
C PRO A 89 9.81 2.22 8.08
N LEU A 90 10.15 1.22 7.27
CA LEU A 90 10.95 1.41 6.07
C LEU A 90 10.13 2.10 4.97
N ASN A 91 8.87 1.72 4.79
CA ASN A 91 7.95 2.39 3.87
C ASN A 91 7.69 3.83 4.31
N ASP A 92 7.41 4.06 5.60
CA ASP A 92 7.20 5.39 6.16
C ASP A 92 8.39 6.31 5.90
N PHE A 93 9.60 5.80 6.06
CA PHE A 93 10.82 6.51 5.73
C PHE A 93 10.86 6.93 4.25
N VAL A 94 10.51 6.04 3.32
CA VAL A 94 10.47 6.35 1.87
C VAL A 94 9.43 7.43 1.57
N VAL A 95 8.23 7.32 2.14
CA VAL A 95 7.14 8.29 1.96
C VAL A 95 7.56 9.67 2.50
N GLN A 96 8.10 9.73 3.72
CA GLN A 96 8.59 10.97 4.33
C GLN A 96 9.69 11.63 3.49
N ARG A 97 10.64 10.85 2.94
CA ARG A 97 11.69 11.37 2.06
C ARG A 97 11.14 11.89 0.74
N ALA A 98 10.16 11.21 0.16
CA ALA A 98 9.49 11.66 -1.06
C ALA A 98 8.72 12.98 -0.82
N GLU A 99 8.05 13.12 0.32
CA GLU A 99 7.39 14.36 0.70
C GLU A 99 8.38 15.51 0.92
N ALA A 100 9.44 15.27 1.69
CA ALA A 100 10.48 16.27 1.94
C ALA A 100 11.19 16.72 0.65
N ALA A 101 11.31 15.83 -0.34
CA ALA A 101 11.88 16.13 -1.66
C ALA A 101 10.88 16.79 -2.63
N GLY A 102 9.61 17.01 -2.23
CA GLY A 102 8.57 17.58 -3.10
C GLY A 102 8.13 16.66 -4.25
N ILE A 103 8.40 15.36 -4.17
CA ILE A 103 8.02 14.38 -5.20
C ILE A 103 6.51 14.10 -5.16
N VAL A 104 5.91 14.18 -3.96
CA VAL A 104 4.46 13.96 -3.78
C VAL A 104 3.71 15.17 -4.32
N GLN A 105 3.14 15.01 -5.51
CA GLN A 105 2.36 16.06 -6.16
C GLN A 105 1.07 16.33 -5.38
N ARG A 106 0.73 17.64 -5.28
CA ARG A 106 -0.46 18.09 -4.57
C ARG A 106 -1.48 18.67 -5.56
N TRP A 107 -2.74 18.31 -5.37
CA TRP A 107 -3.85 18.90 -6.10
C TRP A 107 -4.47 20.04 -5.28
N ARG A 108 -4.36 21.28 -5.76
CA ARG A 108 -4.84 22.48 -5.05
C ARG A 108 -4.31 22.59 -3.59
N GLY A 109 -3.06 22.21 -3.38
CA GLY A 109 -2.43 22.20 -2.07
C GLY A 109 -2.71 20.95 -1.22
N LEU A 110 -3.60 20.07 -1.66
CA LEU A 110 -3.96 18.84 -0.95
C LEU A 110 -3.16 17.64 -1.46
N ARG A 111 -2.76 16.75 -0.57
CA ARG A 111 -2.17 15.46 -0.89
C ARG A 111 -3.31 14.49 -1.29
N VAL A 112 -3.24 13.95 -2.48
CA VAL A 112 -4.25 12.99 -2.97
C VAL A 112 -3.91 11.60 -2.45
N VAL A 113 -4.84 10.97 -1.75
CA VAL A 113 -4.73 9.61 -1.24
C VAL A 113 -5.85 8.77 -1.82
N ALA A 114 -5.52 7.75 -2.59
CA ALA A 114 -6.49 6.79 -3.11
C ALA A 114 -6.57 5.56 -2.21
N ALA A 115 -7.78 5.08 -1.91
CA ALA A 115 -7.99 3.84 -1.19
C ALA A 115 -8.53 2.77 -2.14
N ASP A 116 -7.95 1.58 -2.08
CA ASP A 116 -8.39 0.44 -2.88
C ASP A 116 -8.17 -0.87 -2.15
N GLY A 117 -9.05 -1.85 -2.45
CA GLY A 117 -8.97 -3.21 -1.96
C GLY A 117 -8.79 -4.20 -3.11
N SER A 118 -7.90 -5.16 -2.93
CA SER A 118 -7.64 -6.22 -3.91
C SER A 118 -7.71 -7.59 -3.27
N VAL A 119 -8.16 -8.59 -4.03
CA VAL A 119 -8.15 -9.98 -3.59
C VAL A 119 -6.81 -10.61 -3.93
N LEU A 120 -6.12 -11.12 -2.92
CA LEU A 120 -4.91 -11.92 -3.06
C LEU A 120 -5.30 -13.40 -3.11
N MET A 121 -5.25 -13.96 -4.30
CA MET A 121 -5.51 -15.38 -4.51
C MET A 121 -4.20 -16.17 -4.37
N PRO A 122 -4.09 -17.13 -3.43
CA PRO A 122 -2.91 -17.96 -3.33
C PRO A 122 -2.79 -18.89 -4.55
N ALA A 123 -1.56 -19.23 -4.93
CA ALA A 123 -1.30 -20.18 -6.02
C ALA A 123 -1.89 -21.58 -5.75
N VAL A 124 -2.03 -21.95 -4.47
CA VAL A 124 -2.66 -23.19 -4.01
C VAL A 124 -3.74 -22.84 -3.00
N ARG A 125 -4.99 -23.01 -3.38
CA ARG A 125 -6.15 -22.73 -2.53
C ARG A 125 -6.36 -23.79 -1.46
N ALA A 126 -7.03 -23.42 -0.37
CA ALA A 126 -7.37 -24.32 0.74
C ALA A 126 -8.21 -25.54 0.33
N SER A 127 -8.93 -25.48 -0.81
CA SER A 127 -9.64 -26.63 -1.38
C SER A 127 -8.71 -27.79 -1.82
N HIS A 128 -7.41 -27.52 -1.95
CA HIS A 128 -6.39 -28.52 -2.27
C HIS A 128 -5.71 -29.03 -0.99
N LEU A 129 -6.48 -29.63 -0.09
CA LEU A 129 -6.08 -30.05 1.26
C LEU A 129 -4.84 -30.94 1.32
N SER A 130 -4.47 -31.63 0.23
CA SER A 130 -3.27 -32.47 0.16
C SER A 130 -1.94 -31.69 0.05
N ARG A 131 -2.00 -30.36 -0.10
CA ARG A 131 -0.79 -29.53 -0.26
C ARG A 131 -0.58 -28.66 0.97
N SER A 132 0.57 -28.81 1.63
CA SER A 132 0.96 -28.02 2.80
C SER A 132 1.06 -26.51 2.55
N ALA A 133 1.10 -26.08 1.29
CA ALA A 133 1.14 -24.67 0.90
C ALA A 133 -0.26 -24.10 0.57
N ALA A 134 -1.33 -24.86 0.79
CA ALA A 134 -2.68 -24.37 0.56
C ALA A 134 -3.03 -23.24 1.54
N SER A 135 -3.63 -22.18 1.04
CA SER A 135 -4.07 -21.03 1.82
C SER A 135 -5.44 -20.54 1.34
N ALA A 136 -6.16 -19.88 2.22
CA ALA A 136 -7.38 -19.15 1.86
C ALA A 136 -7.05 -17.91 1.06
N ASP A 137 -8.03 -17.41 0.29
CA ASP A 137 -7.94 -16.08 -0.31
C ASP A 137 -7.78 -15.05 0.81
N GLN A 138 -7.06 -13.97 0.53
CA GLN A 138 -6.84 -12.86 1.43
C GLN A 138 -7.25 -11.56 0.74
N ARG A 139 -7.48 -10.52 1.51
CA ARG A 139 -7.70 -9.16 0.98
C ARG A 139 -6.54 -8.28 1.32
N LEU A 140 -6.02 -7.58 0.32
CA LEU A 140 -5.07 -6.49 0.49
C LEU A 140 -5.85 -5.18 0.45
N PHE A 141 -5.71 -4.35 1.46
CA PHE A 141 -6.16 -2.98 1.46
C PHE A 141 -4.95 -2.06 1.38
N ALA A 142 -5.03 -0.99 0.60
CA ALA A 142 -3.96 -0.01 0.49
C ALA A 142 -4.48 1.42 0.44
N LEU A 143 -3.74 2.33 1.07
CA LEU A 143 -3.77 3.76 0.80
C LEU A 143 -2.58 4.08 -0.09
N PHE A 144 -2.84 4.71 -1.23
CA PHE A 144 -1.87 4.97 -2.29
C PHE A 144 -1.77 6.45 -2.60
N LEU A 145 -0.57 6.93 -2.90
CA LEU A 145 -0.27 8.30 -3.32
C LEU A 145 -0.06 8.34 -4.84
N PRO A 146 -1.10 8.61 -5.65
CA PRO A 146 -1.01 8.53 -7.11
C PRO A 146 0.05 9.46 -7.70
N GLY A 147 0.22 10.63 -7.09
CA GLY A 147 1.17 11.64 -7.56
C GLY A 147 2.65 11.28 -7.37
N ALA A 148 2.94 10.25 -6.59
CA ALA A 148 4.31 9.78 -6.32
C ALA A 148 4.48 8.29 -6.62
N GLU A 149 3.39 7.59 -6.98
CA GLU A 149 3.36 6.13 -7.17
C GLU A 149 3.87 5.36 -5.92
N LEU A 150 3.56 5.87 -4.72
CA LEU A 150 3.97 5.28 -3.46
C LEU A 150 2.76 4.75 -2.67
N THR A 151 2.95 3.66 -1.98
CA THR A 151 1.98 3.15 -1.00
C THR A 151 2.16 3.89 0.32
N LEU A 152 1.12 4.59 0.79
CA LEU A 152 1.12 5.23 2.11
C LEU A 152 0.94 4.19 3.22
N HIS A 153 0.03 3.24 3.01
CA HIS A 153 -0.28 2.16 3.94
C HIS A 153 -0.75 0.93 3.19
N ALA A 154 -0.43 -0.26 3.69
CA ALA A 154 -0.98 -1.51 3.20
C ALA A 154 -1.18 -2.51 4.34
N ALA A 155 -2.32 -3.20 4.35
CA ALA A 155 -2.64 -4.24 5.31
C ALA A 155 -3.30 -5.44 4.61
N VAL A 156 -3.09 -6.63 5.17
CA VAL A 156 -3.65 -7.88 4.66
C VAL A 156 -4.67 -8.39 5.66
N TYR A 157 -5.84 -8.76 5.16
CA TYR A 157 -6.99 -9.22 5.92
C TYR A 157 -7.42 -10.63 5.47
N GLY A 158 -8.26 -11.28 6.26
CA GLY A 158 -8.94 -12.51 5.85
C GLY A 158 -9.90 -12.28 4.69
N ALA A 159 -10.36 -13.37 4.07
CA ALA A 159 -11.23 -13.33 2.88
C ALA A 159 -12.56 -12.58 3.11
N GLU A 160 -13.08 -12.61 4.33
CA GLU A 160 -14.32 -11.96 4.78
C GLU A 160 -14.17 -10.47 5.10
N GLY A 161 -12.99 -9.93 5.04
CA GLY A 161 -12.74 -8.50 5.31
C GLY A 161 -13.56 -7.60 4.37
N ALA A 162 -14.29 -6.64 4.94
CA ALA A 162 -15.03 -5.65 4.17
C ALA A 162 -14.18 -4.41 3.89
N GLU A 163 -14.08 -3.99 2.63
CA GLU A 163 -13.24 -2.84 2.22
C GLU A 163 -13.53 -1.56 2.99
N ARG A 164 -14.82 -1.29 3.27
CA ARG A 164 -15.22 -0.12 4.06
C ARG A 164 -14.72 -0.18 5.49
N GLN A 165 -14.69 -1.37 6.10
CA GLN A 165 -14.15 -1.57 7.44
C GLN A 165 -12.64 -1.33 7.45
N MET A 166 -11.91 -1.88 6.47
CA MET A 166 -10.48 -1.67 6.31
C MET A 166 -10.14 -0.19 6.15
N LEU A 167 -10.96 0.54 5.36
CA LEU A 167 -10.81 1.98 5.22
C LEU A 167 -10.98 2.70 6.56
N VAL A 168 -12.01 2.35 7.33
CA VAL A 168 -12.28 2.99 8.65
C VAL A 168 -11.08 2.82 9.59
N GLU A 169 -10.46 1.65 9.61
CA GLU A 169 -9.28 1.35 10.42
C GLU A 169 -8.04 2.18 10.00
N ALA A 170 -7.99 2.59 8.74
CA ALA A 170 -6.88 3.38 8.18
C ALA A 170 -7.12 4.90 8.18
N LEU A 171 -8.30 5.39 8.59
CA LEU A 171 -8.64 6.83 8.54
C LEU A 171 -7.73 7.70 9.40
N ASP A 172 -7.19 7.16 10.49
CA ASP A 172 -6.30 7.91 11.39
C ASP A 172 -4.92 8.21 10.76
N LEU A 173 -4.62 7.61 9.60
CA LEU A 173 -3.42 7.89 8.82
C LEU A 173 -3.57 9.12 7.90
N LEU A 174 -4.78 9.64 7.77
CA LEU A 174 -5.09 10.80 6.95
C LEU A 174 -4.98 12.08 7.76
N GLY A 175 -4.33 13.07 7.18
CA GLY A 175 -4.17 14.39 7.78
C GLY A 175 -5.17 15.42 7.23
N PRO A 176 -5.18 16.64 7.80
CA PRO A 176 -6.08 17.72 7.37
C PRO A 176 -5.80 18.21 5.94
N ASP A 177 -4.59 17.97 5.43
CA ASP A 177 -4.18 18.37 4.09
C ASP A 177 -4.35 17.25 3.05
N ASP A 178 -5.06 16.17 3.43
CA ASP A 178 -5.36 15.07 2.52
C ASP A 178 -6.73 15.22 1.88
N VAL A 179 -6.84 14.69 0.65
CA VAL A 179 -8.12 14.40 0.00
C VAL A 179 -8.15 12.91 -0.37
N LEU A 180 -9.11 12.21 0.22
CA LEU A 180 -9.32 10.79 0.03
C LEU A 180 -10.12 10.56 -1.26
N VAL A 181 -9.61 9.71 -2.16
CA VAL A 181 -10.29 9.32 -3.40
C VAL A 181 -10.78 7.89 -3.27
N LEU A 182 -12.07 7.69 -3.49
CA LEU A 182 -12.76 6.43 -3.31
C LEU A 182 -13.51 6.03 -4.58
N ASP A 183 -13.51 4.74 -4.89
CA ASP A 183 -14.22 4.20 -6.03
C ASP A 183 -15.73 4.00 -5.74
N ARG A 184 -16.46 3.41 -6.70
CA ARG A 184 -17.90 3.13 -6.59
C ARG A 184 -18.28 2.02 -5.59
N GLY A 185 -17.32 1.30 -5.04
CA GLY A 185 -17.54 0.27 -4.01
C GLY A 185 -17.78 0.85 -2.61
N TYR A 186 -17.35 2.10 -2.40
CA TYR A 186 -17.40 2.74 -1.07
C TYR A 186 -18.68 3.51 -0.72
N PRO A 187 -19.48 4.08 -1.65
CA PRO A 187 -20.63 4.90 -1.28
C PRO A 187 -21.55 4.21 -0.27
N ALA A 188 -21.68 4.83 0.91
CA ALA A 188 -22.60 4.46 1.97
C ALA A 188 -22.89 5.70 2.83
N ALA A 189 -24.17 5.89 3.21
CA ALA A 189 -24.58 7.08 3.96
C ALA A 189 -23.82 7.24 5.28
N TRP A 190 -23.60 6.12 5.99
CA TRP A 190 -22.87 6.11 7.25
C TRP A 190 -21.38 6.49 7.06
N LEU A 191 -20.74 6.05 5.96
CA LEU A 191 -19.34 6.37 5.68
C LEU A 191 -19.17 7.86 5.35
N VAL A 192 -20.08 8.41 4.57
CA VAL A 192 -20.11 9.85 4.26
C VAL A 192 -20.28 10.67 5.53
N ALA A 193 -21.18 10.25 6.44
CA ALA A 193 -21.36 10.92 7.73
C ALA A 193 -20.07 10.86 8.57
N LEU A 194 -19.44 9.69 8.68
CA LEU A 194 -18.20 9.49 9.43
C LEU A 194 -17.06 10.35 8.89
N LEU A 195 -16.86 10.39 7.56
CA LEU A 195 -15.84 11.23 6.94
C LEU A 195 -16.10 12.71 7.20
N GLY A 196 -17.38 13.12 7.18
CA GLY A 196 -17.78 14.48 7.51
C GLY A 196 -17.53 14.84 8.98
N GLU A 197 -17.86 13.95 9.92
CA GLU A 197 -17.62 14.15 11.36
C GLU A 197 -16.11 14.24 11.67
N ARG A 198 -15.27 13.46 10.97
CA ARG A 198 -13.81 13.50 11.09
C ARG A 198 -13.15 14.67 10.34
N GLY A 199 -13.92 15.44 9.57
CA GLY A 199 -13.41 16.55 8.77
C GLY A 199 -12.49 16.12 7.62
N ILE A 200 -12.58 14.85 7.20
CA ILE A 200 -11.77 14.29 6.11
C ILE A 200 -12.37 14.73 4.78
N ARG A 201 -11.56 15.39 3.94
CA ARG A 201 -11.96 15.73 2.57
C ARG A 201 -11.94 14.48 1.71
N PHE A 202 -12.97 14.30 0.90
CA PHE A 202 -13.04 13.12 0.03
C PHE A 202 -13.68 13.42 -1.32
N CYS A 203 -13.32 12.62 -2.32
CA CYS A 203 -13.97 12.52 -3.62
C CYS A 203 -14.36 11.06 -3.84
N MET A 204 -15.64 10.82 -4.09
CA MET A 204 -16.18 9.46 -4.20
C MET A 204 -16.92 9.30 -5.52
N ARG A 205 -16.59 8.24 -6.27
CA ARG A 205 -17.33 7.90 -7.47
C ARG A 205 -18.65 7.24 -7.08
N CYS A 206 -19.76 7.79 -7.57
CA CYS A 206 -21.09 7.23 -7.38
C CYS A 206 -21.65 6.73 -8.70
N ASP A 207 -22.32 5.58 -8.69
CA ASP A 207 -23.12 5.12 -9.81
C ASP A 207 -24.52 5.77 -9.75
N ASN A 208 -25.18 5.92 -10.91
CA ASN A 208 -26.50 6.55 -11.00
C ASN A 208 -27.57 5.81 -10.17
N ASP A 209 -27.41 4.48 -9.94
CA ASP A 209 -28.37 3.61 -9.27
C ASP A 209 -27.98 3.29 -7.80
N SER A 210 -26.85 3.76 -7.32
CA SER A 210 -26.28 3.35 -6.01
C SER A 210 -26.96 3.96 -4.80
N GLY A 211 -28.12 4.60 -4.92
CA GLY A 211 -28.84 5.18 -3.78
C GLY A 211 -27.98 6.16 -2.95
N CYS A 212 -26.87 6.58 -3.51
CA CYS A 212 -26.01 7.60 -2.91
C CYS A 212 -26.90 8.83 -2.70
N PRO A 213 -27.08 9.30 -1.44
CA PRO A 213 -27.88 10.50 -1.22
C PRO A 213 -27.19 11.65 -1.98
N ALA A 214 -27.71 11.92 -3.18
CA ALA A 214 -27.22 12.99 -4.07
C ALA A 214 -27.34 14.40 -3.43
N ARG A 215 -27.60 14.45 -2.14
CA ARG A 215 -27.74 15.65 -1.31
C ARG A 215 -27.09 15.51 0.06
N VAL A 216 -25.83 15.07 0.12
CA VAL A 216 -25.03 15.50 1.26
C VAL A 216 -24.69 16.95 0.98
N ARG A 217 -25.40 17.88 1.61
CA ARG A 217 -24.95 19.26 1.73
C ARG A 217 -23.64 19.18 2.52
N LEU A 218 -22.53 19.29 1.80
CA LEU A 218 -21.26 19.59 2.45
C LEU A 218 -21.45 20.84 3.31
N PRO A 219 -20.89 20.87 4.53
CA PRO A 219 -20.95 22.07 5.35
C PRO A 219 -20.52 23.27 4.50
N THR A 220 -21.30 24.34 4.55
CA THR A 220 -21.02 25.60 3.88
C THR A 220 -19.67 26.12 4.34
N GLY A 221 -18.64 25.84 3.61
CA GLY A 221 -17.24 26.16 3.93
C GLY A 221 -16.24 25.53 2.96
N CYS A 222 -16.67 24.56 2.17
CA CYS A 222 -15.82 24.00 1.11
C CYS A 222 -15.88 24.91 -0.12
N GLY A 223 -15.06 25.98 -0.16
CA GLY A 223 -14.86 26.86 -1.30
C GLY A 223 -14.21 26.19 -2.53
N LEU A 224 -14.37 24.87 -2.69
CA LEU A 224 -13.57 24.05 -3.62
C LEU A 224 -14.31 23.52 -4.84
N CYS A 225 -15.56 23.90 -5.10
CA CYS A 225 -16.21 23.49 -6.35
C CYS A 225 -17.08 24.59 -6.98
N PRO A 226 -16.48 25.55 -7.75
CA PRO A 226 -17.26 26.38 -8.68
C PRO A 226 -17.71 25.64 -9.95
N GLU A 227 -17.17 24.44 -10.23
CA GLU A 227 -17.38 23.78 -11.53
C GLU A 227 -17.60 22.26 -11.45
N CYS A 228 -18.50 21.81 -10.57
CA CYS A 228 -19.01 20.45 -10.74
C CYS A 228 -19.96 20.41 -11.94
N ARG A 229 -19.43 20.17 -13.14
CA ARG A 229 -20.23 19.88 -14.35
C ARG A 229 -20.79 18.46 -14.32
N CYS A 230 -21.52 18.10 -13.30
CA CYS A 230 -22.51 17.05 -13.46
C CYS A 230 -23.76 17.73 -14.03
N GLY A 231 -24.15 17.41 -15.25
CA GLY A 231 -25.20 18.10 -16.04
C GLY A 231 -26.62 18.11 -15.47
N ARG A 232 -26.79 18.14 -14.14
CA ARG A 232 -28.09 18.16 -13.45
C ARG A 232 -28.19 19.13 -12.27
N CYS A 233 -27.21 19.96 -12.02
CA CYS A 233 -27.39 21.06 -11.07
C CYS A 233 -27.99 22.25 -11.84
N ARG A 234 -29.29 22.35 -11.90
CA ARG A 234 -29.97 23.60 -12.30
C ARG A 234 -29.82 24.59 -11.13
N PRO A 235 -29.38 25.83 -11.37
CA PRO A 235 -29.44 26.85 -10.36
C PRO A 235 -30.90 27.10 -10.00
N SER A 236 -31.21 27.02 -8.70
CA SER A 236 -32.50 27.46 -8.20
C SER A 236 -32.58 28.96 -8.35
N THR A 237 -33.46 29.45 -9.23
CA THR A 237 -33.85 30.86 -9.30
C THR A 237 -34.42 31.28 -7.94
N PRO A 238 -34.04 32.48 -7.41
CA PRO A 238 -34.65 33.00 -6.20
C PRO A 238 -36.13 33.34 -6.47
N PRO A 239 -37.03 33.17 -5.50
CA PRO A 239 -38.42 33.62 -5.64
C PRO A 239 -38.46 35.14 -5.69
N SER A 240 -39.25 35.65 -6.62
CA SER A 240 -39.65 37.04 -6.76
C SER A 240 -40.45 37.52 -5.58
#